data_c528ade7b217eb7a3249ddbce960febf
#
_entry.id   c528ade7b217eb7a3249ddbce960febf
#
_cell.length_a   1.000
_cell.length_b   1.000
_cell.length_c   1.000
_cell.angle_alpha   90.00
_cell.angle_beta   90.00
_cell.angle_gamma   90.00
#
_symmetry.space_group_name_H-M   'P 1'
#
loop_
_entity.id
_entity.type
_entity.pdbx_description
1 polymer ?
#
loop_
_entity_poly.entity_id
_entity_poly.type
_entity_poly.pdbx_seq_one_letter_code
_entity_poly.pdbx_strand_id
1 'polypeptide(L)'
;MRKSRRLFLLWVVLALAFAAMGTTFAQDDVLNIVTTTTQATDLVTILAGDLVGESVQITGLMGAGVDPHLYKPTESDIAAMNAADLVIYSGLHLEGQFDEVFQALGQRNIRTYAVSDPVKDAGFIIGGFRLSEELTDVDDPHFWFDPRNWQLTTEGVLEVLAEVDPDHAAVYQANAEAYIAQLDLLYNWGVEAMSEVPEEQRVLVTSHDAFQYFGAAFGWEVRGLQGISTVAEAGVADVQDIASFVVERDIPVMFVESSVPPDAIEAVQEAVNAEGGEVGLGIRSLYSDAMGAPETFGGTYIGMIAENVITILQSFGYEVPAWPEDLEPVLPADLLELES
;
A
#
# COMPACT_ATOMS: atom_id res chain seq x y z
N MET A 1 -6.00 80.58 7.52
CA MET A 1 -4.97 79.69 6.98
C MET A 1 -4.45 78.60 7.98
N ARG A 2 -4.65 78.65 9.28
CA ARG A 2 -4.13 77.63 10.25
C ARG A 2 -5.05 76.38 10.41
N LYS A 3 -6.35 76.46 10.08
CA LYS A 3 -7.30 75.35 10.24
C LYS A 3 -7.23 74.33 9.11
N SER A 4 -6.88 74.71 7.89
CA SER A 4 -6.75 73.81 6.72
C SER A 4 -5.50 72.90 6.77
N ARG A 5 -4.41 73.37 7.37
CA ARG A 5 -3.17 72.55 7.53
C ARG A 5 -3.34 71.41 8.55
N ARG A 6 -4.19 71.58 9.57
CA ARG A 6 -4.46 70.50 10.56
C ARG A 6 -5.35 69.40 10.01
N LEU A 7 -6.29 69.76 9.13
CA LEU A 7 -7.14 68.75 8.47
C LEU A 7 -6.35 67.90 7.45
N PHE A 8 -5.41 68.53 6.72
CA PHE A 8 -4.57 67.81 5.73
C PHE A 8 -3.59 66.87 6.40
N LEU A 9 -3.03 67.19 7.56
CA LEU A 9 -2.17 66.30 8.34
C LEU A 9 -2.96 65.10 8.91
N LEU A 10 -4.23 65.27 9.29
CA LEU A 10 -5.08 64.14 9.78
C LEU A 10 -5.38 63.13 8.68
N TRP A 11 -5.62 63.57 7.43
CA TRP A 11 -5.87 62.68 6.29
C TRP A 11 -4.61 61.93 5.85
N VAL A 12 -3.44 62.55 5.93
CA VAL A 12 -2.17 61.88 5.60
C VAL A 12 -1.79 60.86 6.67
N VAL A 13 -2.06 61.10 7.96
CA VAL A 13 -1.85 60.10 9.03
C VAL A 13 -2.83 58.95 8.94
N LEU A 14 -4.10 59.19 8.55
CA LEU A 14 -5.10 58.16 8.35
C LEU A 14 -4.79 57.30 7.10
N ALA A 15 -4.28 57.91 6.01
CA ALA A 15 -3.86 57.19 4.81
C ALA A 15 -2.61 56.36 5.05
N LEU A 16 -1.66 56.77 5.87
CA LEU A 16 -0.49 56.00 6.29
C LEU A 16 -0.81 54.86 7.26
N ALA A 17 -1.87 55.01 8.09
CA ALA A 17 -2.35 53.93 8.96
C ALA A 17 -3.10 52.84 8.19
N PHE A 18 -3.72 53.15 7.05
CA PHE A 18 -4.36 52.17 6.16
C PHE A 18 -3.35 51.42 5.25
N ALA A 19 -2.21 52.04 4.93
CA ALA A 19 -1.14 51.42 4.16
C ALA A 19 -0.26 50.48 5.00
N ALA A 20 -0.41 50.49 6.35
CA ALA A 20 0.28 49.59 7.27
C ALA A 20 -0.56 48.35 7.70
N MET A 21 -1.78 48.19 7.16
CA MET A 21 -2.41 46.87 7.12
C MET A 21 -1.65 46.05 6.06
N GLY A 22 -0.45 45.65 6.44
CA GLY A 22 0.26 44.60 5.73
C GLY A 22 -0.71 43.42 5.62
N THR A 23 -0.89 42.92 4.42
CA THR A 23 -1.37 41.56 4.21
C THR A 23 -0.41 40.72 5.01
N THR A 24 -0.79 40.32 6.22
CA THR A 24 -0.26 39.07 6.77
C THR A 24 -0.73 38.05 5.78
N PHE A 25 0.14 37.64 4.87
CA PHE A 25 0.01 36.33 4.25
C PHE A 25 -0.08 35.41 5.47
N ALA A 26 -1.24 34.79 5.69
CA ALA A 26 -1.30 33.62 6.52
C ALA A 26 -0.18 32.73 5.95
N GLN A 27 0.78 32.38 6.77
CA GLN A 27 1.70 31.31 6.43
C GLN A 27 0.74 30.13 6.33
N ASP A 28 0.51 29.60 5.13
CA ASP A 28 -0.30 28.42 4.96
C ASP A 28 0.31 27.38 5.89
N ASP A 29 -0.43 26.94 6.89
CA ASP A 29 0.05 25.95 7.84
C ASP A 29 0.30 24.68 7.04
N VAL A 30 1.53 24.16 7.04
CA VAL A 30 1.91 22.94 6.35
C VAL A 30 1.16 21.78 6.99
N LEU A 31 0.38 21.06 6.19
CA LEU A 31 -0.32 19.85 6.64
C LEU A 31 0.71 18.70 6.83
N ASN A 32 0.86 18.23 8.06
CA ASN A 32 1.77 17.14 8.41
C ASN A 32 1.01 15.82 8.45
N ILE A 33 1.29 14.92 7.51
CA ILE A 33 0.70 13.60 7.41
C ILE A 33 1.75 12.55 7.76
N VAL A 34 1.38 11.62 8.64
CA VAL A 34 2.18 10.41 8.93
C VAL A 34 1.46 9.21 8.33
N THR A 35 2.19 8.38 7.61
CA THR A 35 1.69 7.14 7.02
C THR A 35 2.46 5.94 7.56
N THR A 36 1.83 4.80 7.72
CA THR A 36 2.51 3.60 8.25
C THR A 36 3.20 2.80 7.16
N THR A 37 2.45 2.29 6.19
CA THR A 37 2.93 1.38 5.14
C THR A 37 3.41 2.14 3.89
N THR A 38 4.21 1.48 3.07
CA THR A 38 4.66 2.04 1.78
C THR A 38 3.50 2.33 0.85
N GLN A 39 2.47 1.46 0.82
CA GLN A 39 1.27 1.64 0.01
C GLN A 39 0.48 2.90 0.42
N ALA A 40 0.29 3.12 1.73
CA ALA A 40 -0.37 4.33 2.23
C ALA A 40 0.45 5.59 1.92
N THR A 41 1.79 5.51 2.01
CA THR A 41 2.69 6.61 1.68
C THR A 41 2.58 7.00 0.21
N ASP A 42 2.61 6.02 -0.69
CA ASP A 42 2.49 6.21 -2.14
C ASP A 42 1.15 6.86 -2.51
N LEU A 43 0.04 6.32 -1.98
CA LEU A 43 -1.29 6.86 -2.25
C LEU A 43 -1.42 8.32 -1.83
N VAL A 44 -1.01 8.65 -0.61
CA VAL A 44 -1.07 10.05 -0.12
C VAL A 44 -0.16 10.95 -0.95
N THR A 45 1.01 10.46 -1.37
CA THR A 45 1.93 11.20 -2.24
C THR A 45 1.31 11.47 -3.61
N ILE A 46 0.64 10.48 -4.21
CA ILE A 46 -0.06 10.62 -5.49
C ILE A 46 -1.19 11.66 -5.38
N LEU A 47 -2.02 11.57 -4.34
CA LEU A 47 -3.16 12.48 -4.17
C LEU A 47 -2.69 13.91 -3.88
N ALA A 48 -1.63 14.08 -3.09
CA ALA A 48 -1.06 15.39 -2.80
C ALA A 48 -0.31 16.01 -4.00
N GLY A 49 0.32 15.18 -4.84
CA GLY A 49 1.00 15.62 -6.05
C GLY A 49 2.03 16.74 -5.76
N ASP A 50 1.90 17.85 -6.50
CA ASP A 50 2.82 18.99 -6.39
C ASP A 50 2.77 19.72 -5.03
N LEU A 51 1.79 19.42 -4.17
CA LEU A 51 1.72 19.99 -2.81
C LEU A 51 2.76 19.40 -1.86
N VAL A 52 3.31 18.21 -2.19
CA VAL A 52 4.33 17.55 -1.35
C VAL A 52 5.60 18.39 -1.30
N GLY A 53 6.04 18.73 -0.09
CA GLY A 53 7.20 19.58 0.16
C GLY A 53 6.91 21.08 0.11
N GLU A 54 5.70 21.49 -0.29
CA GLU A 54 5.21 22.87 -0.25
C GLU A 54 4.19 23.05 0.88
N SER A 55 2.95 22.61 0.67
CA SER A 55 1.83 22.73 1.63
C SER A 55 1.57 21.42 2.38
N VAL A 56 2.10 20.28 1.91
CA VAL A 56 1.92 18.95 2.52
C VAL A 56 3.28 18.33 2.80
N GLN A 57 3.49 17.90 4.06
CA GLN A 57 4.65 17.12 4.47
C GLN A 57 4.21 15.70 4.82
N ILE A 58 4.80 14.71 4.16
CA ILE A 58 4.48 13.29 4.39
C ILE A 58 5.68 12.62 5.08
N THR A 59 5.40 11.87 6.15
CA THR A 59 6.38 11.05 6.87
C THR A 59 5.91 9.60 6.84
N GLY A 60 6.53 8.76 5.98
CA GLY A 60 6.32 7.32 5.99
C GLY A 60 7.15 6.65 7.08
N LEU A 61 6.54 5.77 7.89
CA LEU A 61 7.22 5.10 9.01
C LEU A 61 7.97 3.85 8.57
N MET A 62 7.38 3.08 7.64
CA MET A 62 7.96 1.82 7.16
C MET A 62 8.49 2.02 5.74
N GLY A 63 9.63 1.41 5.46
CA GLY A 63 10.27 1.44 4.14
C GLY A 63 10.07 0.14 3.36
N ALA A 64 10.71 0.07 2.19
CA ALA A 64 10.71 -1.13 1.35
C ALA A 64 11.19 -2.38 2.12
N GLY A 65 10.50 -3.50 1.93
CA GLY A 65 10.83 -4.79 2.54
C GLY A 65 10.58 -4.88 4.06
N VAL A 66 9.94 -3.87 4.66
CA VAL A 66 9.59 -3.90 6.09
C VAL A 66 8.26 -4.62 6.27
N ASP A 67 8.26 -5.66 7.10
CA ASP A 67 7.07 -6.41 7.49
C ASP A 67 6.24 -5.61 8.53
N PRO A 68 5.03 -5.14 8.20
CA PRO A 68 4.19 -4.36 9.11
C PRO A 68 3.62 -5.17 10.27
N HIS A 69 3.46 -6.49 10.13
CA HIS A 69 2.99 -7.36 11.22
C HIS A 69 3.97 -7.41 12.38
N LEU A 70 5.27 -7.32 12.10
CA LEU A 70 6.34 -7.42 13.07
C LEU A 70 6.93 -6.06 13.48
N TYR A 71 6.64 -5.01 12.71
CA TYR A 71 7.20 -3.68 12.95
C TYR A 71 6.72 -3.10 14.28
N LYS A 72 7.67 -2.71 15.11
CA LYS A 72 7.39 -2.07 16.42
C LYS A 72 7.65 -0.57 16.30
N PRO A 73 6.69 0.28 16.68
CA PRO A 73 6.88 1.71 16.64
C PRO A 73 8.06 2.15 17.52
N THR A 74 8.94 2.96 16.96
CA THR A 74 10.06 3.56 17.67
C THR A 74 9.61 4.83 18.42
N GLU A 75 10.46 5.36 19.30
CA GLU A 75 10.18 6.65 19.96
C GLU A 75 10.04 7.79 18.96
N SER A 76 10.80 7.75 17.84
CA SER A 76 10.69 8.74 16.75
C SER A 76 9.35 8.64 16.01
N ASP A 77 8.86 7.43 15.78
CA ASP A 77 7.56 7.21 15.11
C ASP A 77 6.41 7.74 15.96
N ILE A 78 6.45 7.41 17.26
CA ILE A 78 5.47 7.93 18.24
C ILE A 78 5.53 9.46 18.31
N ALA A 79 6.74 10.06 18.27
CA ALA A 79 6.88 11.50 18.26
C ALA A 79 6.33 12.13 16.98
N ALA A 80 6.61 11.54 15.80
CA ALA A 80 6.07 11.98 14.51
C ALA A 80 4.54 11.93 14.50
N MET A 81 3.95 10.80 14.88
CA MET A 81 2.49 10.64 14.94
C MET A 81 1.83 11.63 15.92
N ASN A 82 2.47 11.92 17.06
CA ASN A 82 1.96 12.90 18.01
C ASN A 82 2.03 14.36 17.52
N ALA A 83 2.86 14.64 16.53
CA ALA A 83 3.00 15.96 15.91
C ALA A 83 2.23 16.09 14.59
N ALA A 84 1.61 15.02 14.12
CA ALA A 84 0.86 14.98 12.87
C ALA A 84 -0.52 15.63 13.00
N ASP A 85 -0.99 16.21 11.90
CA ASP A 85 -2.38 16.66 11.74
C ASP A 85 -3.29 15.49 11.35
N LEU A 86 -2.71 14.48 10.62
CA LEU A 86 -3.40 13.28 10.19
C LEU A 86 -2.42 12.08 10.21
N VAL A 87 -2.87 10.96 10.77
CA VAL A 87 -2.16 9.67 10.71
C VAL A 87 -2.98 8.71 9.86
N ILE A 88 -2.39 8.19 8.78
CA ILE A 88 -3.02 7.24 7.85
C ILE A 88 -2.32 5.87 8.00
N TYR A 89 -3.10 4.82 8.21
CA TYR A 89 -2.60 3.48 8.44
C TYR A 89 -3.43 2.43 7.68
N SER A 90 -2.92 1.21 7.48
CA SER A 90 -3.61 0.18 6.70
C SER A 90 -4.91 -0.27 7.37
N GLY A 91 -4.87 -0.63 8.62
CA GLY A 91 -6.02 -1.14 9.35
C GLY A 91 -6.12 -2.68 9.36
N LEU A 92 -7.26 -3.21 9.79
CA LEU A 92 -7.55 -4.65 9.88
C LEU A 92 -6.49 -5.43 10.67
N HIS A 93 -5.86 -4.81 11.67
CA HIS A 93 -4.79 -5.37 12.49
C HIS A 93 -3.49 -5.71 11.73
N LEU A 94 -3.27 -5.17 10.54
CA LEU A 94 -2.00 -5.33 9.83
C LEU A 94 -0.84 -4.83 10.72
N GLU A 95 -0.98 -3.59 11.23
CA GLU A 95 -0.02 -2.99 12.17
C GLU A 95 -0.41 -3.30 13.63
N GLY A 96 -0.57 -4.58 13.97
CA GLY A 96 -1.07 -4.96 15.31
C GLY A 96 -0.22 -4.46 16.48
N GLN A 97 1.06 -4.15 16.25
CA GLN A 97 1.95 -3.56 17.26
C GLN A 97 1.66 -2.07 17.53
N PHE A 98 0.80 -1.41 16.72
CA PHE A 98 0.40 -0.02 16.87
C PHE A 98 -0.95 0.19 17.56
N ASP A 99 -1.71 -0.85 17.88
CA ASP A 99 -3.07 -0.73 18.43
C ASP A 99 -3.15 0.20 19.65
N GLU A 100 -2.22 0.05 20.60
CA GLU A 100 -2.16 0.92 21.79
C GLU A 100 -1.79 2.37 21.43
N VAL A 101 -0.96 2.57 20.40
CA VAL A 101 -0.55 3.89 19.92
C VAL A 101 -1.74 4.59 19.27
N PHE A 102 -2.48 3.92 18.37
CA PHE A 102 -3.67 4.50 17.73
C PHE A 102 -4.75 4.88 18.75
N GLN A 103 -4.97 4.04 19.78
CA GLN A 103 -5.88 4.38 20.89
C GLN A 103 -5.41 5.64 21.64
N ALA A 104 -4.11 5.78 21.91
CA ALA A 104 -3.55 6.94 22.60
C ALA A 104 -3.65 8.22 21.76
N LEU A 105 -3.47 8.13 20.44
CA LEU A 105 -3.66 9.25 19.50
C LEU A 105 -5.12 9.74 19.52
N GLY A 106 -6.09 8.81 19.49
CA GLY A 106 -7.52 9.13 19.59
C GLY A 106 -7.87 9.87 20.89
N GLN A 107 -7.28 9.50 22.02
CA GLN A 107 -7.47 10.20 23.30
C GLN A 107 -6.91 11.63 23.30
N ARG A 108 -5.96 11.92 22.39
CA ARG A 108 -5.36 13.25 22.19
C ARG A 108 -6.04 14.08 21.11
N ASN A 109 -7.11 13.56 20.50
CA ASN A 109 -7.81 14.13 19.35
C ASN A 109 -6.91 14.30 18.10
N ILE A 110 -5.86 13.50 17.95
CA ILE A 110 -5.10 13.41 16.71
C ILE A 110 -5.93 12.57 15.76
N ARG A 111 -6.17 13.10 14.56
CA ARG A 111 -6.98 12.40 13.56
C ARG A 111 -6.22 11.17 13.03
N THR A 112 -6.87 10.02 13.07
CA THR A 112 -6.37 8.78 12.47
C THR A 112 -7.36 8.29 11.43
N TYR A 113 -6.87 7.64 10.37
CA TYR A 113 -7.69 7.08 9.30
C TYR A 113 -7.15 5.74 8.83
N ALA A 114 -7.99 4.69 8.86
CA ALA A 114 -7.65 3.38 8.31
C ALA A 114 -8.05 3.33 6.83
N VAL A 115 -7.07 3.08 5.95
CA VAL A 115 -7.33 3.04 4.51
C VAL A 115 -8.15 1.83 4.07
N SER A 116 -8.31 0.83 4.93
CA SER A 116 -9.21 -0.32 4.75
C SER A 116 -10.69 -0.03 4.99
N ASP A 117 -11.04 1.06 5.69
CA ASP A 117 -12.42 1.34 6.09
C ASP A 117 -13.40 1.38 4.89
N PRO A 118 -13.09 2.05 3.75
CA PRO A 118 -13.99 2.06 2.59
C PRO A 118 -14.26 0.68 1.99
N VAL A 119 -13.24 -0.19 1.98
CA VAL A 119 -13.35 -1.57 1.49
C VAL A 119 -14.22 -2.41 2.41
N LYS A 120 -14.09 -2.20 3.72
CA LYS A 120 -14.92 -2.84 4.75
C LYS A 120 -16.36 -2.39 4.66
N ASP A 121 -16.61 -1.11 4.52
CA ASP A 121 -17.94 -0.53 4.39
C ASP A 121 -18.65 -0.99 3.11
N ALA A 122 -17.90 -1.22 2.03
CA ALA A 122 -18.41 -1.80 0.78
C ALA A 122 -18.67 -3.31 0.86
N GLY A 123 -18.20 -4.00 1.92
CA GLY A 123 -18.41 -5.43 2.13
C GLY A 123 -17.50 -6.34 1.31
N PHE A 124 -16.31 -5.84 0.92
CA PHE A 124 -15.34 -6.61 0.11
C PHE A 124 -14.20 -7.20 0.94
N ILE A 125 -14.27 -7.13 2.27
CA ILE A 125 -13.25 -7.75 3.13
C ILE A 125 -13.44 -9.27 3.17
N ILE A 126 -12.35 -10.00 2.94
CA ILE A 126 -12.28 -11.45 3.13
C ILE A 126 -12.02 -11.71 4.61
N GLY A 127 -12.87 -12.48 5.25
CA GLY A 127 -12.81 -12.76 6.69
C GLY A 127 -12.87 -14.25 7.01
N GLY A 128 -12.91 -14.56 8.30
CA GLY A 128 -13.02 -15.92 8.81
C GLY A 128 -11.69 -16.60 9.09
N PHE A 129 -10.58 -15.85 9.13
CA PHE A 129 -9.27 -16.37 9.49
C PHE A 129 -9.09 -16.53 11.00
N ARG A 130 -8.16 -17.39 11.37
CA ARG A 130 -7.77 -17.61 12.77
C ARG A 130 -6.29 -17.28 12.95
N LEU A 131 -5.98 -16.34 13.83
CA LEU A 131 -4.61 -16.00 14.19
C LEU A 131 -4.16 -16.74 15.47
N SER A 132 -5.08 -17.00 16.41
CA SER A 132 -4.81 -17.72 17.65
C SER A 132 -6.08 -18.43 18.17
N GLU A 133 -6.01 -19.04 19.37
CA GLU A 133 -7.18 -19.60 20.04
C GLU A 133 -8.18 -18.51 20.46
N GLU A 134 -7.71 -17.30 20.70
CA GLU A 134 -8.48 -16.14 21.19
C GLU A 134 -8.93 -15.23 20.03
N LEU A 135 -8.12 -15.16 18.96
CA LEU A 135 -8.36 -14.34 17.76
C LEU A 135 -8.84 -15.23 16.61
N THR A 136 -10.14 -15.45 16.59
CA THR A 136 -10.85 -16.19 15.55
C THR A 136 -11.79 -15.23 14.78
N ASP A 137 -12.08 -15.54 13.54
CA ASP A 137 -12.94 -14.69 12.67
C ASP A 137 -12.28 -13.32 12.39
N VAL A 138 -11.00 -13.36 12.03
CA VAL A 138 -10.19 -12.18 11.71
C VAL A 138 -10.30 -11.88 10.23
N ASP A 139 -10.35 -10.60 9.92
CA ASP A 139 -10.36 -10.08 8.56
C ASP A 139 -8.94 -10.14 7.96
N ASP A 140 -8.83 -10.50 6.67
CA ASP A 140 -7.58 -10.46 5.92
C ASP A 140 -7.18 -9.00 5.64
N PRO A 141 -6.00 -8.54 6.10
CA PRO A 141 -5.60 -7.15 5.94
C PRO A 141 -5.02 -6.80 4.56
N HIS A 142 -4.80 -7.77 3.66
CA HIS A 142 -4.05 -7.56 2.41
C HIS A 142 -4.95 -7.13 1.24
N PHE A 143 -5.97 -6.32 1.52
CA PHE A 143 -7.01 -5.88 0.57
C PHE A 143 -6.48 -5.12 -0.65
N TRP A 144 -5.27 -4.54 -0.55
CA TRP A 144 -4.63 -3.78 -1.63
C TRP A 144 -4.26 -4.63 -2.85
N PHE A 145 -4.25 -5.94 -2.74
CA PHE A 145 -3.97 -6.81 -3.88
C PHE A 145 -5.08 -6.90 -4.92
N ASP A 146 -6.24 -6.34 -4.63
CA ASP A 146 -7.28 -6.09 -5.64
C ASP A 146 -7.29 -4.59 -6.01
N PRO A 147 -6.90 -4.21 -7.24
CA PRO A 147 -6.90 -2.80 -7.66
C PRO A 147 -8.27 -2.11 -7.52
N ARG A 148 -9.39 -2.88 -7.53
CA ARG A 148 -10.73 -2.34 -7.32
C ARG A 148 -10.97 -1.95 -5.85
N ASN A 149 -10.40 -2.69 -4.91
CA ASN A 149 -10.38 -2.31 -3.49
C ASN A 149 -9.52 -1.06 -3.30
N TRP A 150 -8.41 -0.97 -4.04
CA TRP A 150 -7.53 0.21 -3.96
C TRP A 150 -8.18 1.48 -4.55
N GLN A 151 -9.14 1.35 -5.49
CA GLN A 151 -9.99 2.46 -5.93
C GLN A 151 -10.86 2.99 -4.79
N LEU A 152 -11.56 2.11 -4.06
CA LEU A 152 -12.36 2.49 -2.89
C LEU A 152 -11.49 3.17 -1.81
N THR A 153 -10.31 2.61 -1.57
CA THR A 153 -9.31 3.21 -0.68
C THR A 153 -8.92 4.61 -1.13
N THR A 154 -8.70 4.80 -2.43
CA THR A 154 -8.36 6.12 -3.03
C THR A 154 -9.47 7.13 -2.80
N GLU A 155 -10.74 6.74 -3.01
CA GLU A 155 -11.90 7.60 -2.74
C GLU A 155 -11.98 8.00 -1.25
N GLY A 156 -11.76 7.06 -0.33
CA GLY A 156 -11.79 7.35 1.10
C GLY A 156 -10.63 8.23 1.58
N VAL A 157 -9.42 8.04 1.04
CA VAL A 157 -8.28 8.93 1.35
C VAL A 157 -8.50 10.33 0.78
N LEU A 158 -9.09 10.45 -0.43
CA LEU A 158 -9.51 11.73 -0.99
C LEU A 158 -10.46 12.46 -0.04
N GLU A 159 -11.50 11.78 0.47
CA GLU A 159 -12.48 12.38 1.38
C GLU A 159 -11.80 12.94 2.65
N VAL A 160 -10.94 12.14 3.29
CA VAL A 160 -10.27 12.59 4.53
C VAL A 160 -9.28 13.72 4.27
N LEU A 161 -8.56 13.73 3.14
CA LEU A 161 -7.66 14.83 2.77
C LEU A 161 -8.44 16.10 2.51
N ALA A 162 -9.55 16.05 1.77
CA ALA A 162 -10.41 17.20 1.50
C ALA A 162 -11.07 17.78 2.77
N GLU A 163 -11.31 16.95 3.79
CA GLU A 163 -11.83 17.41 5.08
C GLU A 163 -10.78 18.13 5.94
N VAL A 164 -9.52 17.65 5.95
CA VAL A 164 -8.46 18.24 6.77
C VAL A 164 -7.80 19.43 6.09
N ASP A 165 -7.82 19.47 4.75
CA ASP A 165 -7.23 20.53 3.93
C ASP A 165 -8.19 20.94 2.79
N PRO A 166 -9.28 21.62 3.12
CA PRO A 166 -10.30 22.01 2.16
C PRO A 166 -9.81 23.02 1.10
N ASP A 167 -8.74 23.76 1.37
CA ASP A 167 -8.19 24.74 0.43
C ASP A 167 -7.55 24.06 -0.79
N HIS A 168 -7.03 22.84 -0.63
CA HIS A 168 -6.46 22.04 -1.71
C HIS A 168 -7.35 20.88 -2.19
N ALA A 169 -8.61 20.79 -1.74
CA ALA A 169 -9.54 19.72 -2.08
C ALA A 169 -9.67 19.46 -3.60
N ALA A 170 -9.61 20.53 -4.41
CA ALA A 170 -9.67 20.39 -5.89
C ALA A 170 -8.45 19.72 -6.50
N VAL A 171 -7.26 19.84 -5.88
CA VAL A 171 -6.04 19.16 -6.30
C VAL A 171 -6.15 17.67 -5.99
N TYR A 172 -6.54 17.34 -4.76
CA TYR A 172 -6.75 15.95 -4.34
C TYR A 172 -7.78 15.24 -5.21
N GLN A 173 -8.90 15.91 -5.53
CA GLN A 173 -9.96 15.39 -6.40
C GLN A 173 -9.42 15.08 -7.81
N ALA A 174 -8.72 16.02 -8.44
CA ALA A 174 -8.19 15.83 -9.80
C ALA A 174 -7.17 14.69 -9.86
N ASN A 175 -6.28 14.58 -8.87
CA ASN A 175 -5.27 13.53 -8.79
C ASN A 175 -5.93 12.16 -8.53
N ALA A 176 -6.93 12.09 -7.64
CA ALA A 176 -7.65 10.85 -7.36
C ALA A 176 -8.42 10.35 -8.60
N GLU A 177 -9.12 11.22 -9.34
CA GLU A 177 -9.82 10.86 -10.57
C GLU A 177 -8.84 10.30 -11.63
N ALA A 178 -7.68 10.94 -11.80
CA ALA A 178 -6.65 10.47 -12.71
C ALA A 178 -6.09 9.11 -12.27
N TYR A 179 -5.82 8.94 -10.97
CA TYR A 179 -5.26 7.70 -10.44
C TYR A 179 -6.24 6.53 -10.51
N ILE A 180 -7.52 6.73 -10.22
CA ILE A 180 -8.57 5.70 -10.35
C ILE A 180 -8.65 5.20 -11.79
N ALA A 181 -8.52 6.09 -12.80
CA ALA A 181 -8.46 5.67 -14.20
C ALA A 181 -7.24 4.78 -14.51
N GLN A 182 -6.08 5.04 -13.87
CA GLN A 182 -4.90 4.19 -13.99
C GLN A 182 -5.11 2.81 -13.33
N LEU A 183 -5.80 2.77 -12.19
CA LEU A 183 -6.13 1.51 -11.51
C LEU A 183 -7.08 0.64 -12.34
N ASP A 184 -8.02 1.24 -13.08
CA ASP A 184 -8.87 0.52 -14.04
C ASP A 184 -8.05 -0.13 -15.16
N LEU A 185 -7.08 0.59 -15.73
CA LEU A 185 -6.19 0.06 -16.74
C LEU A 185 -5.34 -1.09 -16.18
N LEU A 186 -4.77 -0.91 -14.99
CA LEU A 186 -3.97 -1.93 -14.31
C LEU A 186 -4.77 -3.21 -14.06
N TYR A 187 -6.00 -3.08 -13.52
CA TYR A 187 -6.86 -4.21 -13.26
C TYR A 187 -7.17 -4.99 -14.54
N ASN A 188 -7.60 -4.29 -15.60
CA ASN A 188 -7.94 -4.93 -16.87
C ASN A 188 -6.75 -5.63 -17.52
N TRP A 189 -5.57 -4.99 -17.50
CA TRP A 189 -4.32 -5.60 -17.95
C TRP A 189 -3.94 -6.82 -17.10
N GLY A 190 -4.06 -6.73 -15.79
CA GLY A 190 -3.79 -7.85 -14.88
C GLY A 190 -4.70 -9.05 -15.13
N VAL A 191 -6.00 -8.82 -15.39
CA VAL A 191 -6.96 -9.88 -15.75
C VAL A 191 -6.55 -10.55 -17.06
N GLU A 192 -6.20 -9.78 -18.10
CA GLU A 192 -5.72 -10.31 -19.38
C GLU A 192 -4.45 -11.15 -19.15
N ALA A 193 -3.46 -10.55 -18.49
CA ALA A 193 -2.17 -11.17 -18.21
C ALA A 193 -2.33 -12.49 -17.45
N MET A 194 -3.01 -12.47 -16.31
CA MET A 194 -3.14 -13.68 -15.47
C MET A 194 -4.02 -14.76 -16.10
N SER A 195 -4.80 -14.42 -17.13
CA SER A 195 -5.58 -15.37 -17.91
C SER A 195 -4.76 -16.17 -18.95
N GLU A 196 -3.52 -15.75 -19.25
CA GLU A 196 -2.61 -16.51 -20.13
C GLU A 196 -2.25 -17.89 -19.56
N VAL A 197 -2.21 -18.01 -18.22
CA VAL A 197 -2.00 -19.31 -17.56
C VAL A 197 -3.31 -20.10 -17.57
N PRO A 198 -3.33 -21.39 -17.99
CA PRO A 198 -4.52 -22.24 -17.93
C PRO A 198 -5.09 -22.35 -16.53
N GLU A 199 -6.43 -22.37 -16.40
CA GLU A 199 -7.13 -22.34 -15.09
C GLU A 199 -6.65 -23.44 -14.14
N GLU A 200 -6.38 -24.66 -14.67
CA GLU A 200 -5.90 -25.80 -13.88
C GLU A 200 -4.47 -25.62 -13.31
N GLN A 201 -3.71 -24.66 -13.83
CA GLN A 201 -2.36 -24.33 -13.36
C GLN A 201 -2.33 -23.10 -12.46
N ARG A 202 -3.45 -22.36 -12.32
CA ARG A 202 -3.51 -21.11 -11.55
C ARG A 202 -3.50 -21.38 -10.05
N VAL A 203 -2.39 -21.83 -9.54
CA VAL A 203 -2.14 -22.02 -8.10
C VAL A 203 -0.90 -21.23 -7.70
N LEU A 204 -1.05 -20.31 -6.76
CA LEU A 204 -0.01 -19.47 -6.23
C LEU A 204 0.38 -19.97 -4.84
N VAL A 205 1.62 -20.44 -4.66
CA VAL A 205 2.16 -20.84 -3.36
C VAL A 205 3.20 -19.82 -2.92
N THR A 206 3.01 -19.25 -1.72
CA THR A 206 3.77 -18.09 -1.21
C THR A 206 4.26 -18.31 0.22
N SER A 207 5.17 -17.46 0.71
CA SER A 207 5.73 -17.56 2.06
C SER A 207 4.69 -17.34 3.15
N HIS A 208 3.75 -16.40 2.97
CA HIS A 208 2.59 -16.24 3.86
C HIS A 208 1.31 -15.98 3.04
N ASP A 209 0.16 -15.99 3.69
CA ASP A 209 -1.16 -15.94 3.04
C ASP A 209 -1.63 -14.50 2.80
N ALA A 210 -0.83 -13.72 2.06
CA ALA A 210 -1.12 -12.33 1.70
C ALA A 210 -1.93 -12.17 0.40
N PHE A 211 -1.99 -13.19 -0.45
CA PHE A 211 -2.44 -13.04 -1.84
C PHE A 211 -3.89 -13.46 -2.08
N GLN A 212 -4.73 -13.62 -1.04
CA GLN A 212 -6.13 -14.05 -1.20
C GLN A 212 -6.93 -13.08 -2.08
N TYR A 213 -6.75 -11.77 -1.90
CA TYR A 213 -7.41 -10.76 -2.75
C TYR A 213 -6.86 -10.75 -4.18
N PHE A 214 -5.57 -11.02 -4.37
CA PHE A 214 -4.98 -11.22 -5.69
C PHE A 214 -5.62 -12.42 -6.38
N GLY A 215 -5.73 -13.55 -5.67
CA GLY A 215 -6.40 -14.75 -6.17
C GLY A 215 -7.85 -14.47 -6.55
N ALA A 216 -8.59 -13.75 -5.71
CA ALA A 216 -9.98 -13.37 -5.97
C ALA A 216 -10.12 -12.41 -7.17
N ALA A 217 -9.18 -11.45 -7.34
CA ALA A 217 -9.18 -10.49 -8.44
C ALA A 217 -8.88 -11.13 -9.79
N PHE A 218 -7.93 -12.08 -9.83
CA PHE A 218 -7.36 -12.61 -11.07
C PHE A 218 -7.68 -14.09 -11.34
N GLY A 219 -8.47 -14.73 -10.48
CA GLY A 219 -8.92 -16.12 -10.68
C GLY A 219 -7.86 -17.16 -10.38
N TRP A 220 -7.09 -17.00 -9.29
CA TRP A 220 -6.06 -17.92 -8.83
C TRP A 220 -6.39 -18.53 -7.48
N GLU A 221 -6.09 -19.83 -7.29
CA GLU A 221 -6.06 -20.45 -5.97
C GLU A 221 -4.78 -20.00 -5.24
N VAL A 222 -4.87 -19.64 -3.96
CA VAL A 222 -3.73 -19.16 -3.17
C VAL A 222 -3.49 -20.09 -1.98
N ARG A 223 -2.22 -20.37 -1.70
CA ARG A 223 -1.75 -21.14 -0.55
C ARG A 223 -0.53 -20.47 0.07
N GLY A 224 -0.71 -19.85 1.21
CA GLY A 224 0.40 -19.38 2.05
C GLY A 224 0.96 -20.50 2.91
N LEU A 225 2.29 -20.54 3.10
CA LEU A 225 2.94 -21.42 4.07
C LEU A 225 2.64 -20.97 5.50
N GLN A 226 2.77 -19.67 5.79
CA GLN A 226 2.28 -19.06 7.01
C GLN A 226 0.83 -18.55 6.80
N GLY A 227 0.12 -18.27 7.90
CA GLY A 227 -1.20 -17.64 7.83
C GLY A 227 -1.17 -16.19 7.34
N ILE A 228 -2.32 -15.49 7.48
CA ILE A 228 -2.46 -14.07 7.10
C ILE A 228 -1.65 -13.10 7.98
N SER A 229 -0.87 -13.58 8.92
CA SER A 229 0.05 -12.80 9.75
C SER A 229 1.34 -13.59 9.93
N THR A 230 2.46 -12.89 9.78
CA THR A 230 3.82 -13.42 9.94
C THR A 230 4.26 -13.54 11.39
N VAL A 231 3.45 -13.11 12.37
CA VAL A 231 3.75 -13.19 13.82
C VAL A 231 3.95 -14.64 14.27
N ALA A 232 3.22 -15.59 13.67
CA ALA A 232 3.39 -17.01 13.93
C ALA A 232 4.26 -17.63 12.83
N GLU A 233 5.45 -18.10 13.18
CA GLU A 233 6.31 -18.82 12.22
C GLU A 233 5.70 -20.15 11.81
N ALA A 234 5.95 -20.58 10.57
CA ALA A 234 5.53 -21.89 10.06
C ALA A 234 6.25 -23.01 10.83
N GLY A 235 5.50 -24.01 11.28
CA GLY A 235 6.03 -25.20 11.92
C GLY A 235 6.40 -26.29 10.90
N VAL A 236 7.03 -27.35 11.38
CA VAL A 236 7.40 -28.51 10.53
C VAL A 236 6.17 -29.14 9.87
N ALA A 237 5.01 -29.15 10.53
CA ALA A 237 3.79 -29.69 9.99
C ALA A 237 3.29 -28.86 8.80
N ASP A 238 3.36 -27.54 8.89
CA ASP A 238 2.94 -26.63 7.81
C ASP A 238 3.83 -26.79 6.57
N VAL A 239 5.15 -26.93 6.78
CA VAL A 239 6.11 -27.21 5.69
C VAL A 239 5.77 -28.55 5.01
N GLN A 240 5.44 -29.60 5.77
CA GLN A 240 5.08 -30.90 5.21
C GLN A 240 3.74 -30.87 4.46
N ASP A 241 2.75 -30.16 4.99
CA ASP A 241 1.42 -30.04 4.39
C ASP A 241 1.51 -29.29 3.05
N ILE A 242 2.28 -28.21 2.98
CA ILE A 242 2.50 -27.48 1.71
C ILE A 242 3.34 -28.31 0.74
N ALA A 243 4.38 -29.02 1.20
CA ALA A 243 5.18 -29.88 0.32
C ALA A 243 4.32 -30.98 -0.32
N SER A 244 3.49 -31.66 0.48
CA SER A 244 2.57 -32.68 -0.02
C SER A 244 1.56 -32.08 -1.02
N PHE A 245 1.00 -30.91 -0.73
CA PHE A 245 0.10 -30.19 -1.64
C PHE A 245 0.79 -29.87 -3.00
N VAL A 246 2.04 -29.39 -2.95
CA VAL A 246 2.83 -29.08 -4.15
C VAL A 246 3.06 -30.33 -5.00
N VAL A 247 3.43 -31.46 -4.36
CA VAL A 247 3.64 -32.74 -5.05
C VAL A 247 2.33 -33.31 -5.63
N GLU A 248 1.24 -33.28 -4.85
CA GLU A 248 -0.06 -33.82 -5.29
C GLU A 248 -0.67 -33.03 -6.46
N ARG A 249 -0.41 -31.73 -6.52
CA ARG A 249 -0.98 -30.81 -7.53
C ARG A 249 0.01 -30.54 -8.69
N ASP A 250 1.22 -31.15 -8.66
CA ASP A 250 2.27 -30.91 -9.64
C ASP A 250 2.57 -29.43 -9.88
N ILE A 251 2.70 -28.66 -8.76
CA ILE A 251 2.93 -27.21 -8.79
C ILE A 251 4.37 -26.94 -9.26
N PRO A 252 4.57 -26.21 -10.37
CA PRO A 252 5.90 -26.05 -10.95
C PRO A 252 6.77 -25.03 -10.23
N VAL A 253 6.16 -24.05 -9.52
CA VAL A 253 6.89 -22.93 -8.93
C VAL A 253 6.20 -22.41 -7.67
N MET A 254 7.01 -22.05 -6.67
CA MET A 254 6.60 -21.34 -5.44
C MET A 254 7.31 -19.99 -5.38
N PHE A 255 6.78 -19.08 -4.58
CA PHE A 255 7.31 -17.71 -4.54
C PHE A 255 7.78 -17.32 -3.14
N VAL A 256 9.01 -16.78 -3.11
CA VAL A 256 9.55 -16.00 -1.98
C VAL A 256 8.93 -14.61 -2.01
N GLU A 257 8.77 -13.99 -0.86
CA GLU A 257 8.25 -12.62 -0.71
C GLU A 257 9.34 -11.65 -0.27
N SER A 258 9.18 -10.37 -0.66
CA SER A 258 10.18 -9.34 -0.36
C SER A 258 10.23 -8.91 1.10
N SER A 259 9.15 -9.12 1.86
CA SER A 259 9.01 -8.75 3.28
C SER A 259 9.19 -9.92 4.25
N VAL A 260 9.30 -11.17 3.75
CA VAL A 260 9.41 -12.40 4.55
C VAL A 260 10.74 -13.12 4.26
N PRO A 261 11.48 -13.57 5.27
CA PRO A 261 12.71 -14.37 5.03
C PRO A 261 12.44 -15.62 4.21
N PRO A 262 13.35 -16.01 3.28
CA PRO A 262 13.12 -17.12 2.36
C PRO A 262 13.25 -18.51 2.99
N ASP A 263 13.88 -18.63 4.16
CA ASP A 263 14.27 -19.92 4.77
C ASP A 263 13.11 -20.92 4.85
N ALA A 264 11.89 -20.43 5.16
CA ALA A 264 10.73 -21.30 5.34
C ALA A 264 10.22 -21.88 4.00
N ILE A 265 10.16 -21.06 2.95
CA ILE A 265 9.73 -21.53 1.61
C ILE A 265 10.81 -22.41 0.96
N GLU A 266 12.10 -22.14 1.23
CA GLU A 266 13.21 -22.99 0.82
C GLU A 266 13.14 -24.37 1.50
N ALA A 267 12.74 -24.43 2.77
CA ALA A 267 12.50 -25.69 3.48
C ALA A 267 11.36 -26.51 2.85
N VAL A 268 10.32 -25.87 2.32
CA VAL A 268 9.27 -26.54 1.55
C VAL A 268 9.84 -27.14 0.27
N GLN A 269 10.69 -26.41 -0.46
CA GLN A 269 11.35 -26.92 -1.66
C GLN A 269 12.20 -28.17 -1.36
N GLU A 270 12.96 -28.15 -0.26
CA GLU A 270 13.72 -29.32 0.19
C GLU A 270 12.81 -30.51 0.54
N ALA A 271 11.67 -30.26 1.19
CA ALA A 271 10.71 -31.32 1.52
C ALA A 271 10.06 -31.93 0.26
N VAL A 272 9.66 -31.11 -0.72
CA VAL A 272 9.15 -31.54 -2.02
C VAL A 272 10.17 -32.48 -2.72
N ASN A 273 11.44 -32.06 -2.76
CA ASN A 273 12.54 -32.88 -3.34
C ASN A 273 12.72 -34.19 -2.59
N ALA A 274 12.58 -34.19 -1.26
CA ALA A 274 12.68 -35.41 -0.45
C ALA A 274 11.51 -36.38 -0.69
N GLU A 275 10.33 -35.89 -1.07
CA GLU A 275 9.19 -36.70 -1.49
C GLU A 275 9.29 -37.20 -2.95
N GLY A 276 10.31 -36.75 -3.69
CA GLY A 276 10.58 -37.17 -5.10
C GLY A 276 9.84 -36.29 -6.12
N GLY A 277 9.29 -35.14 -5.69
CA GLY A 277 8.79 -34.09 -6.56
C GLY A 277 9.90 -33.13 -7.00
N GLU A 278 9.57 -32.16 -7.83
CA GLU A 278 10.44 -31.07 -8.27
C GLU A 278 9.63 -29.77 -8.31
N VAL A 279 10.13 -28.71 -7.68
CA VAL A 279 9.51 -27.41 -7.69
C VAL A 279 10.57 -26.31 -7.77
N GLY A 280 10.36 -25.31 -8.63
CA GLY A 280 11.20 -24.12 -8.73
C GLY A 280 10.81 -23.04 -7.70
N LEU A 281 11.69 -22.05 -7.52
CA LEU A 281 11.32 -20.77 -6.93
C LEU A 281 11.13 -19.75 -8.04
N GLY A 282 10.24 -18.79 -7.81
CA GLY A 282 9.98 -17.70 -8.73
C GLY A 282 11.26 -16.96 -9.12
N ILE A 283 11.31 -16.47 -10.34
CA ILE A 283 12.51 -15.78 -10.89
C ILE A 283 12.87 -14.51 -10.12
N ARG A 284 11.92 -13.95 -9.40
CA ARG A 284 12.06 -12.80 -8.47
C ARG A 284 11.15 -13.03 -7.28
N SER A 285 11.44 -12.33 -6.15
CA SER A 285 10.52 -12.28 -5.03
C SER A 285 9.27 -11.47 -5.39
N LEU A 286 8.10 -11.86 -4.86
CA LEU A 286 6.90 -11.06 -4.96
C LEU A 286 6.91 -9.97 -3.89
N TYR A 287 6.45 -8.78 -4.23
CA TYR A 287 6.11 -7.78 -3.24
C TYR A 287 4.83 -8.21 -2.52
N SER A 288 4.84 -8.22 -1.20
CA SER A 288 3.67 -8.55 -0.39
C SER A 288 3.25 -7.38 0.51
N ASP A 289 3.80 -7.28 1.71
CA ASP A 289 3.39 -6.28 2.70
C ASP A 289 4.04 -4.92 2.50
N ALA A 290 5.11 -4.87 1.72
CA ALA A 290 5.81 -3.65 1.37
C ALA A 290 6.10 -3.59 -0.12
N MET A 291 6.06 -2.39 -0.67
CA MET A 291 6.48 -2.12 -2.04
C MET A 291 8.00 -2.12 -2.19
N GLY A 292 8.48 -1.99 -3.42
CA GLY A 292 9.89 -1.84 -3.74
C GLY A 292 10.52 -0.55 -3.20
N ALA A 293 11.82 -0.38 -3.45
CA ALA A 293 12.51 0.84 -3.04
C ALA A 293 11.92 2.09 -3.73
N PRO A 294 11.93 3.24 -3.07
CA PRO A 294 11.53 4.51 -3.68
C PRO A 294 12.27 4.75 -5.00
N GLU A 295 11.63 5.43 -5.95
CA GLU A 295 12.16 5.73 -7.29
C GLU A 295 12.40 4.51 -8.20
N THR A 296 12.04 3.29 -7.76
CA THR A 296 11.96 2.11 -8.63
C THR A 296 10.55 1.94 -9.17
N PHE A 297 10.38 1.13 -10.22
CA PHE A 297 9.05 0.82 -10.77
C PHE A 297 8.16 0.16 -9.70
N GLY A 298 8.63 -0.91 -9.04
CA GLY A 298 7.93 -1.58 -7.93
C GLY A 298 7.83 -0.76 -6.65
N GLY A 299 8.44 0.43 -6.60
CA GLY A 299 8.29 1.41 -5.52
C GLY A 299 7.00 2.24 -5.61
N THR A 300 6.18 2.02 -6.64
CA THR A 300 4.82 2.53 -6.78
C THR A 300 3.81 1.40 -6.66
N TYR A 301 2.58 1.68 -6.25
CA TYR A 301 1.55 0.66 -6.16
C TYR A 301 1.28 -0.02 -7.51
N ILE A 302 1.16 0.75 -8.59
CA ILE A 302 0.96 0.22 -9.95
C ILE A 302 2.12 -0.68 -10.35
N GLY A 303 3.35 -0.23 -10.10
CA GLY A 303 4.55 -1.00 -10.39
C GLY A 303 4.66 -2.28 -9.57
N MET A 304 4.31 -2.24 -8.28
CA MET A 304 4.28 -3.40 -7.40
C MET A 304 3.35 -4.50 -7.93
N ILE A 305 2.10 -4.16 -8.26
CA ILE A 305 1.13 -5.13 -8.81
C ILE A 305 1.62 -5.65 -10.16
N ALA A 306 2.12 -4.76 -11.03
CA ALA A 306 2.61 -5.14 -12.35
C ALA A 306 3.83 -6.07 -12.28
N GLU A 307 4.83 -5.78 -11.44
CA GLU A 307 6.00 -6.65 -11.25
C GLU A 307 5.61 -8.03 -10.71
N ASN A 308 4.63 -8.08 -9.78
CA ASN A 308 4.11 -9.36 -9.29
C ASN A 308 3.46 -10.17 -10.43
N VAL A 309 2.60 -9.56 -11.23
CA VAL A 309 1.97 -10.20 -12.40
C VAL A 309 3.02 -10.71 -13.39
N ILE A 310 3.99 -9.87 -13.74
CA ILE A 310 5.09 -10.22 -14.67
C ILE A 310 5.93 -11.37 -14.10
N THR A 311 6.29 -11.28 -12.83
CA THR A 311 7.10 -12.31 -12.15
C THR A 311 6.39 -13.66 -12.14
N ILE A 312 5.09 -13.68 -11.85
CA ILE A 312 4.29 -14.90 -11.87
C ILE A 312 4.23 -15.48 -13.28
N LEU A 313 3.83 -14.69 -14.29
CA LEU A 313 3.74 -15.16 -15.67
C LEU A 313 5.06 -15.74 -16.17
N GLN A 314 6.16 -15.01 -16.03
CA GLN A 314 7.48 -15.44 -16.49
C GLN A 314 7.95 -16.70 -15.75
N SER A 315 7.65 -16.82 -14.44
CA SER A 315 8.00 -18.01 -13.66
C SER A 315 7.23 -19.27 -14.10
N PHE A 316 5.99 -19.09 -14.59
CA PHE A 316 5.19 -20.16 -15.20
C PHE A 316 5.53 -20.39 -16.68
N GLY A 317 6.42 -19.59 -17.28
CA GLY A 317 6.86 -19.73 -18.67
C GLY A 317 5.92 -19.12 -19.71
N TYR A 318 5.07 -18.17 -19.30
CA TYR A 318 4.13 -17.46 -20.17
C TYR A 318 4.66 -16.10 -20.57
N GLU A 319 4.21 -15.61 -21.73
CA GLU A 319 4.54 -14.28 -22.22
C GLU A 319 3.69 -13.21 -21.49
N VAL A 320 4.29 -12.05 -21.28
CA VAL A 320 3.59 -10.90 -20.68
C VAL A 320 2.86 -10.15 -21.80
N PRO A 321 1.54 -9.89 -21.67
CA PRO A 321 0.81 -9.06 -22.63
C PRO A 321 1.37 -7.63 -22.71
N ALA A 322 1.10 -6.97 -23.84
CA ALA A 322 1.55 -5.60 -24.04
C ALA A 322 1.06 -4.68 -22.92
N TRP A 323 1.98 -3.86 -22.40
CA TRP A 323 1.63 -2.83 -21.44
C TRP A 323 0.66 -1.79 -22.04
N PRO A 324 -0.43 -1.41 -21.35
CA PRO A 324 -1.34 -0.40 -21.87
C PRO A 324 -0.62 0.92 -22.13
N GLU A 325 -0.87 1.53 -23.30
CA GLU A 325 -0.15 2.72 -23.77
C GLU A 325 -0.36 3.93 -22.84
N ASP A 326 -1.54 4.00 -22.19
CA ASP A 326 -1.94 5.09 -21.29
C ASP A 326 -1.71 4.77 -19.80
N LEU A 327 -1.10 3.61 -19.47
CA LEU A 327 -0.83 3.22 -18.08
C LEU A 327 0.56 3.69 -17.64
N GLU A 328 0.58 4.54 -16.63
CA GLU A 328 1.79 5.05 -15.98
C GLU A 328 2.04 4.37 -14.61
N PRO A 329 3.28 4.17 -14.18
CA PRO A 329 4.51 4.50 -14.91
C PRO A 329 4.76 3.55 -16.10
N VAL A 330 5.54 4.02 -17.08
CA VAL A 330 5.93 3.20 -18.24
C VAL A 330 6.72 1.99 -17.78
N LEU A 331 6.33 0.80 -18.27
CA LEU A 331 6.98 -0.45 -17.92
C LEU A 331 8.45 -0.46 -18.35
N PRO A 332 9.41 -0.69 -17.44
CA PRO A 332 10.82 -0.86 -17.77
C PRO A 332 11.06 -2.09 -18.66
N ALA A 333 11.85 -1.91 -19.74
CA ALA A 333 12.08 -2.98 -20.71
C ALA A 333 12.84 -4.18 -20.13
N ASP A 334 13.71 -3.96 -19.14
CA ASP A 334 14.48 -5.00 -18.43
C ASP A 334 13.59 -5.96 -17.62
N LEU A 335 12.41 -5.54 -17.21
CA LEU A 335 11.45 -6.44 -16.54
C LEU A 335 10.87 -7.50 -17.48
N LEU A 336 10.89 -7.26 -18.79
CA LEU A 336 10.44 -8.21 -19.80
C LEU A 336 11.56 -9.15 -20.28
N GLU A 337 12.81 -8.82 -19.98
CA GLU A 337 13.95 -9.66 -20.32
C GLU A 337 14.14 -10.73 -19.24
N LEU A 338 13.99 -12.01 -19.61
CA LEU A 338 14.38 -13.12 -18.73
C LEU A 338 15.89 -13.09 -18.59
N GLU A 339 16.42 -12.95 -17.38
CA GLU A 339 17.84 -13.18 -17.11
C GLU A 339 18.16 -14.63 -17.48
N SER A 340 19.00 -14.79 -18.52
CA SER A 340 19.39 -16.08 -19.11
C SER A 340 20.43 -16.82 -18.27
#